data_c66f07ba1ac11a3d88ff714a9b46211b
#
_entry.id   c66f07ba1ac11a3d88ff714a9b46211b
#
_cell.length_a   1.000
_cell.length_b   1.000
_cell.length_c   1.000
_cell.angle_alpha   90.00
_cell.angle_beta   90.00
_cell.angle_gamma   90.00
#
_symmetry.space_group_name_H-M   'P 1'
#
loop_
_entity.id
_entity.type
_entity.pdbx_description
1 polymer ?
#
loop_
_entity_poly.entity_id
_entity_poly.type
_entity_poly.pdbx_seq_one_letter_code
_entity_poly.pdbx_strand_id
1 'polypeptide(L)'
;MFIKRITILAVLILEISVVSANRLSLGAEATYSPTLLTVGDSTSLLSDAGISLSISYETERLRYSSFFSFDKGWEHHSFHRFSRLNEISSMAFSSSIGYLIKENLSLNADIGLKLISVGVQPNNIRVLSPFIGVILRKEFFSKENTPNFALFVPIEYTFGKTAKGVSLGIGVGCFFSLPKGEIR
;
A
#
# COMPACT_ATOMS: atom_id res chain seq x y z
N MET A 1 -23.09 -11.42 10.80
CA MET A 1 -24.02 -10.56 10.03
C MET A 1 -23.37 -9.27 9.54
N PHE A 2 -22.49 -8.65 10.30
CA PHE A 2 -21.78 -7.38 9.96
C PHE A 2 -20.84 -7.54 8.75
N ILE A 3 -20.04 -8.61 8.69
CA ILE A 3 -19.06 -8.87 7.62
C ILE A 3 -19.75 -8.97 6.24
N LYS A 4 -20.89 -9.68 6.14
CA LYS A 4 -21.64 -9.79 4.88
C LYS A 4 -22.12 -8.44 4.34
N ARG A 5 -22.50 -7.50 5.23
CA ARG A 5 -22.95 -6.17 4.83
C ARG A 5 -21.79 -5.32 4.30
N ILE A 6 -20.61 -5.43 4.92
CA ILE A 6 -19.38 -4.74 4.46
C ILE A 6 -18.96 -5.29 3.09
N THR A 7 -19.01 -6.60 2.90
CA THR A 7 -18.66 -7.21 1.61
C THR A 7 -19.62 -6.77 0.50
N ILE A 8 -20.93 -6.73 0.76
CA ILE A 8 -21.92 -6.28 -0.22
C ILE A 8 -21.73 -4.79 -0.55
N LEU A 9 -21.47 -3.95 0.47
CA LEU A 9 -21.21 -2.54 0.25
C LEU A 9 -19.92 -2.30 -0.55
N ALA A 10 -18.87 -3.05 -0.26
CA ALA A 10 -17.60 -2.99 -1.00
C ALA A 10 -17.78 -3.42 -2.47
N VAL A 11 -18.54 -4.50 -2.73
CA VAL A 11 -18.84 -4.95 -4.10
C VAL A 11 -19.70 -3.92 -4.83
N LEU A 12 -20.72 -3.34 -4.19
CA LEU A 12 -21.56 -2.29 -4.78
C LEU A 12 -20.76 -1.04 -5.11
N ILE A 13 -19.86 -0.61 -4.22
CA ILE A 13 -18.97 0.54 -4.47
C ILE A 13 -18.03 0.21 -5.65
N LEU A 14 -17.52 -1.01 -5.71
CA LEU A 14 -16.67 -1.47 -6.81
C LEU A 14 -17.43 -1.45 -8.15
N GLU A 15 -18.64 -1.98 -8.20
CA GLU A 15 -19.47 -2.00 -9.41
C GLU A 15 -19.84 -0.59 -9.89
N ILE A 16 -20.26 0.30 -8.99
CA ILE A 16 -20.59 1.69 -9.32
C ILE A 16 -19.34 2.43 -9.84
N SER A 17 -18.18 2.17 -9.26
CA SER A 17 -16.91 2.79 -9.67
C SER A 17 -16.49 2.33 -11.07
N VAL A 18 -16.68 1.05 -11.41
CA VAL A 18 -16.34 0.50 -12.73
C VAL A 18 -17.19 1.11 -13.84
N VAL A 19 -18.50 1.29 -13.59
CA VAL A 19 -19.43 1.85 -14.60
C VAL A 19 -19.12 3.31 -14.92
N SER A 20 -18.62 4.08 -13.93
CA SER A 20 -18.30 5.51 -14.08
C SER A 20 -16.83 5.79 -14.36
N ALA A 21 -15.97 4.77 -14.39
CA ALA A 21 -14.54 4.94 -14.59
C ALA A 21 -14.21 5.44 -15.99
N ASN A 22 -13.42 6.50 -16.08
CA ASN A 22 -12.85 6.95 -17.34
C ASN A 22 -11.66 6.09 -17.75
N ARG A 23 -10.98 5.46 -16.77
CA ARG A 23 -9.78 4.67 -16.96
C ARG A 23 -9.68 3.56 -15.91
N LEU A 24 -9.43 2.35 -16.37
CA LEU A 24 -9.02 1.22 -15.53
C LEU A 24 -7.54 0.95 -15.74
N SER A 25 -6.80 0.75 -14.67
CA SER A 25 -5.36 0.47 -14.75
C SER A 25 -4.96 -0.68 -13.85
N LEU A 26 -4.05 -1.51 -14.32
CA LEU A 26 -3.35 -2.51 -13.54
C LEU A 26 -1.92 -2.07 -13.35
N GLY A 27 -1.39 -2.21 -12.15
CA GLY A 27 -0.05 -1.73 -11.81
C GLY A 27 0.77 -2.72 -11.01
N ALA A 28 2.08 -2.58 -11.16
CA ALA A 28 3.08 -3.18 -10.29
C ALA A 28 3.99 -2.08 -9.78
N GLU A 29 4.27 -2.12 -8.49
CA GLU A 29 5.04 -1.07 -7.80
C GLU A 29 6.16 -1.70 -6.99
N ALA A 30 7.28 -0.99 -6.86
CA ALA A 30 8.36 -1.32 -5.95
C ALA A 30 8.59 -0.13 -5.01
N THR A 31 8.79 -0.42 -3.74
CA THR A 31 8.99 0.58 -2.68
C THR A 31 10.24 0.29 -1.89
N TYR A 32 10.84 1.36 -1.39
CA TYR A 32 11.85 1.32 -0.34
C TYR A 32 11.47 2.32 0.74
N SER A 33 11.43 1.88 2.00
CA SER A 33 10.96 2.69 3.12
C SER A 33 11.80 2.45 4.37
N PRO A 34 12.49 3.45 4.91
CA PRO A 34 12.90 3.43 6.29
C PRO A 34 11.66 3.42 7.20
N THR A 35 11.64 2.49 8.14
CA THR A 35 10.49 2.24 9.02
C THR A 35 10.93 2.17 10.47
N LEU A 36 10.33 2.97 11.32
CA LEU A 36 10.43 2.81 12.77
C LEU A 36 9.28 1.92 13.22
N LEU A 37 9.59 0.71 13.66
CA LEU A 37 8.61 -0.29 14.07
C LEU A 37 8.80 -0.68 15.53
N THR A 38 7.70 -0.67 16.28
CA THR A 38 7.62 -1.19 17.64
C THR A 38 6.76 -2.44 17.65
N VAL A 39 7.29 -3.55 18.15
CA VAL A 39 6.57 -4.81 18.36
C VAL A 39 6.73 -5.23 19.81
N GLY A 40 5.63 -5.28 20.56
CA GLY A 40 5.68 -5.42 22.02
C GLY A 40 6.45 -4.26 22.65
N ASP A 41 7.52 -4.59 23.38
CA ASP A 41 8.40 -3.60 24.03
C ASP A 41 9.65 -3.26 23.23
N SER A 42 9.80 -3.82 22.03
CA SER A 42 10.99 -3.66 21.19
C SER A 42 10.72 -2.66 20.08
N THR A 43 11.58 -1.66 19.94
CA THR A 43 11.53 -0.67 18.86
C THR A 43 12.79 -0.78 18.01
N SER A 44 12.64 -0.85 16.73
CA SER A 44 13.72 -1.01 15.75
C SER A 44 13.56 -0.07 14.57
N LEU A 45 14.67 0.43 14.06
CA LEU A 45 14.75 1.11 12.78
C LEU A 45 15.08 0.09 11.70
N LEU A 46 14.21 -0.01 10.72
CA LEU A 46 14.28 -0.97 9.62
C LEU A 46 14.47 -0.25 8.30
N SER A 47 15.00 -0.95 7.33
CA SER A 47 14.83 -0.64 5.90
C SER A 47 13.94 -1.70 5.30
N ASP A 48 12.79 -1.29 4.81
CA ASP A 48 11.85 -2.17 4.13
C ASP A 48 11.96 -1.99 2.62
N ALA A 49 11.99 -3.10 1.89
CA ALA A 49 11.81 -3.12 0.45
C ALA A 49 10.58 -3.97 0.14
N GLY A 50 9.70 -3.43 -0.69
CA GLY A 50 8.44 -4.05 -1.01
C GLY A 50 8.12 -4.05 -2.48
N ILE A 51 7.21 -4.95 -2.84
CA ILE A 51 6.55 -4.99 -4.14
C ILE A 51 5.04 -5.01 -3.91
N SER A 52 4.29 -4.36 -4.78
CA SER A 52 2.84 -4.39 -4.73
C SER A 52 2.23 -4.55 -6.12
N LEU A 53 1.04 -5.12 -6.13
CA LEU A 53 0.17 -5.16 -7.29
C LEU A 53 -1.04 -4.27 -7.00
N SER A 54 -1.48 -3.52 -7.99
CA SER A 54 -2.59 -2.60 -7.84
C SER A 54 -3.58 -2.71 -8.99
N ILE A 55 -4.83 -2.45 -8.65
CA ILE A 55 -5.90 -2.17 -9.59
C ILE A 55 -6.45 -0.79 -9.26
N SER A 56 -6.60 0.07 -10.26
CA SER A 56 -7.04 1.45 -10.07
C SER A 56 -8.15 1.82 -11.03
N TYR A 57 -9.12 2.56 -10.52
CA TYR A 57 -10.23 3.15 -11.27
C TYR A 57 -10.12 4.66 -11.17
N GLU A 58 -10.12 5.33 -12.29
CA GLU A 58 -9.95 6.78 -12.35
C GLU A 58 -11.18 7.42 -13.01
N THR A 59 -11.70 8.44 -12.35
CA THR A 59 -12.69 9.37 -12.87
C THR A 59 -11.99 10.70 -13.19
N GLU A 60 -12.72 11.75 -13.53
CA GLU A 60 -12.13 13.06 -13.87
C GLU A 60 -11.23 13.64 -12.75
N ARG A 61 -11.59 13.42 -11.48
CA ARG A 61 -10.86 14.01 -10.33
C ARG A 61 -10.48 13.02 -9.24
N LEU A 62 -11.03 11.83 -9.28
CA LEU A 62 -10.83 10.85 -8.23
C LEU A 62 -10.21 9.58 -8.80
N ARG A 63 -9.31 9.00 -8.02
CA ARG A 63 -8.74 7.68 -8.26
C ARG A 63 -9.07 6.79 -7.07
N TYR A 64 -9.59 5.62 -7.34
CA TYR A 64 -9.78 4.54 -6.38
C TYR A 64 -8.80 3.43 -6.71
N SER A 65 -8.07 2.95 -5.71
CA SER A 65 -7.09 1.89 -5.93
C SER A 65 -7.19 0.84 -4.82
N SER A 66 -6.92 -0.40 -5.19
CA SER A 66 -6.70 -1.47 -4.24
C SER A 66 -5.32 -2.05 -4.46
N PHE A 67 -4.62 -2.35 -3.38
CA PHE A 67 -3.24 -2.82 -3.39
C PHE A 67 -3.12 -4.12 -2.62
N PHE A 68 -2.28 -4.99 -3.12
CA PHE A 68 -1.75 -6.11 -2.39
C PHE A 68 -0.23 -5.99 -2.39
N SER A 69 0.38 -5.88 -1.21
CA SER A 69 1.82 -5.70 -1.08
C SER A 69 2.48 -6.82 -0.28
N PHE A 70 3.74 -7.03 -0.58
CA PHE A 70 4.67 -7.86 0.17
C PHE A 70 5.94 -7.06 0.42
N ASP A 71 6.32 -6.92 1.70
CA ASP A 71 7.52 -6.19 2.10
C ASP A 71 8.45 -7.10 2.90
N LYS A 72 9.74 -6.87 2.76
CA LYS A 72 10.78 -7.47 3.59
C LYS A 72 11.62 -6.38 4.22
N GLY A 73 11.77 -6.45 5.54
CA GLY A 73 12.52 -5.49 6.33
C GLY A 73 13.82 -6.07 6.89
N TRP A 74 14.83 -5.22 6.97
CA TRP A 74 16.11 -5.49 7.59
C TRP A 74 16.38 -4.50 8.70
N GLU A 75 16.73 -5.01 9.87
CA GLU A 75 17.03 -4.18 11.02
C GLU A 75 18.38 -3.48 10.86
N HIS A 76 18.40 -2.15 11.02
CA HIS A 76 19.61 -1.36 11.09
C HIS A 76 20.03 -1.05 12.52
N HIS A 77 19.07 -0.79 13.39
CA HIS A 77 19.32 -0.40 14.76
C HIS A 77 18.17 -0.84 15.67
N SER A 78 18.54 -1.46 16.79
CA SER A 78 17.60 -1.80 17.85
C SER A 78 17.82 -0.86 19.03
N PHE A 79 16.74 -0.24 19.50
CA PHE A 79 16.78 0.66 20.66
C PHE A 79 16.71 -0.08 22.00
N HIS A 80 16.49 -1.41 21.97
CA HIS A 80 16.51 -2.27 23.15
C HIS A 80 17.60 -3.34 23.08
N ARG A 81 18.35 -3.49 24.19
CA ARG A 81 19.51 -4.40 24.28
C ARG A 81 19.18 -5.90 24.21
N PHE A 82 17.91 -6.30 24.28
CA PHE A 82 17.53 -7.70 24.52
C PHE A 82 16.79 -8.41 23.38
N SER A 83 16.42 -7.74 22.32
CA SER A 83 15.74 -8.40 21.20
C SER A 83 16.26 -7.87 19.87
N ARG A 84 16.96 -8.73 19.13
CA ARG A 84 17.25 -8.48 17.72
C ARG A 84 16.06 -9.02 16.92
N LEU A 85 15.39 -8.15 16.18
CA LEU A 85 14.42 -8.54 15.19
C LEU A 85 15.19 -9.01 13.96
N ASN A 86 15.42 -10.33 13.82
CA ASN A 86 16.31 -10.86 12.79
C ASN A 86 15.76 -10.72 11.38
N GLU A 87 14.48 -10.92 11.18
CA GLU A 87 13.79 -10.74 9.91
C GLU A 87 12.37 -10.27 10.14
N ILE A 88 11.97 -9.28 9.36
CA ILE A 88 10.60 -8.80 9.33
C ILE A 88 10.10 -8.97 7.91
N SER A 89 8.93 -9.56 7.77
CA SER A 89 8.20 -9.58 6.51
C SER A 89 6.77 -9.15 6.75
N SER A 90 6.17 -8.49 5.80
CA SER A 90 4.77 -8.14 5.89
C SER A 90 4.03 -8.39 4.59
N MET A 91 2.76 -8.69 4.73
CA MET A 91 1.78 -8.71 3.64
C MET A 91 0.70 -7.72 3.99
N ALA A 92 0.30 -6.89 3.03
CA ALA A 92 -0.77 -5.95 3.27
C ALA A 92 -1.80 -5.97 2.14
N PHE A 93 -3.04 -5.69 2.53
CA PHE A 93 -4.11 -5.35 1.62
C PHE A 93 -4.63 -3.99 2.01
N SER A 94 -4.73 -3.09 1.04
CA SER A 94 -5.22 -1.74 1.27
C SER A 94 -6.13 -1.26 0.16
N SER A 95 -6.89 -0.23 0.50
CA SER A 95 -7.71 0.54 -0.42
C SER A 95 -7.38 2.01 -0.27
N SER A 96 -7.33 2.71 -1.38
CA SER A 96 -6.91 4.10 -1.45
C SER A 96 -7.93 4.92 -2.22
N ILE A 97 -8.12 6.14 -1.78
CA ILE A 97 -8.84 7.16 -2.51
C ILE A 97 -7.90 8.33 -2.76
N GLY A 98 -7.74 8.70 -4.02
CA GLY A 98 -6.85 9.77 -4.45
C GLY A 98 -7.61 10.91 -5.09
N TYR A 99 -7.14 12.14 -4.85
CA TYR A 99 -7.58 13.34 -5.53
C TYR A 99 -6.51 13.76 -6.55
N LEU A 100 -6.94 13.95 -7.80
CA LEU A 100 -6.07 14.42 -8.89
C LEU A 100 -5.91 15.94 -8.77
N ILE A 101 -4.74 16.38 -8.32
CA ILE A 101 -4.40 17.82 -8.23
C ILE A 101 -4.14 18.38 -9.62
N LYS A 102 -3.52 17.56 -10.48
CA LYS A 102 -3.27 17.79 -11.91
C LYS A 102 -3.39 16.45 -12.62
N GLU A 103 -3.43 16.46 -13.94
CA GLU A 103 -3.53 15.24 -14.76
C GLU A 103 -2.52 14.13 -14.39
N ASN A 104 -1.35 14.53 -13.89
CA ASN A 104 -0.27 13.59 -13.56
C ASN A 104 0.20 13.65 -12.11
N LEU A 105 -0.51 14.35 -11.24
CA LEU A 105 -0.16 14.49 -9.82
C LEU A 105 -1.38 14.21 -8.96
N SER A 106 -1.31 13.24 -8.07
CA SER A 106 -2.37 12.90 -7.14
C SER A 106 -1.88 12.81 -5.70
N LEU A 107 -2.78 13.12 -4.78
CA LEU A 107 -2.64 12.88 -3.36
C LEU A 107 -3.67 11.81 -2.97
N ASN A 108 -3.21 10.70 -2.43
CA ASN A 108 -4.04 9.56 -2.09
C ASN A 108 -4.01 9.33 -0.59
N ALA A 109 -5.18 9.06 -0.01
CA ALA A 109 -5.32 8.56 1.34
C ALA A 109 -5.51 7.04 1.27
N ASP A 110 -4.75 6.32 2.09
CA ASP A 110 -4.71 4.87 2.09
C ASP A 110 -5.12 4.30 3.44
N ILE A 111 -5.85 3.19 3.43
CA ILE A 111 -6.25 2.45 4.63
C ILE A 111 -6.16 0.95 4.34
N GLY A 112 -5.62 0.19 5.28
CA GLY A 112 -5.47 -1.23 5.07
C GLY A 112 -5.19 -2.03 6.33
N LEU A 113 -4.92 -3.30 6.08
CA LEU A 113 -4.50 -4.29 7.08
C LEU A 113 -3.17 -4.88 6.65
N LYS A 114 -2.23 -4.94 7.58
CA LYS A 114 -0.88 -5.46 7.41
C LYS A 114 -0.66 -6.66 8.34
N LEU A 115 -0.36 -7.84 7.80
CA LEU A 115 0.11 -8.99 8.54
C LEU A 115 1.63 -8.90 8.65
N ILE A 116 2.13 -8.59 9.82
CA ILE A 116 3.55 -8.45 10.12
C ILE A 116 4.05 -9.74 10.74
N SER A 117 5.06 -10.34 10.15
CA SER A 117 5.75 -11.52 10.68
C SER A 117 7.14 -11.11 11.13
N VAL A 118 7.42 -11.33 12.42
CA VAL A 118 8.69 -10.96 13.04
C VAL A 118 9.39 -12.23 13.49
N GLY A 119 10.58 -12.46 12.98
CA GLY A 119 11.47 -13.54 13.44
C GLY A 119 12.15 -13.13 14.74
N VAL A 120 11.69 -13.67 15.86
CA VAL A 120 12.36 -13.57 17.16
C VAL A 120 12.73 -14.97 17.58
N GLN A 121 14.03 -15.30 17.64
CA GLN A 121 14.43 -16.63 18.08
C GLN A 121 14.03 -16.84 19.56
N PRO A 122 13.41 -18.00 19.92
CA PRO A 122 13.10 -19.17 19.08
C PRO A 122 11.73 -19.14 18.38
N ASN A 123 10.94 -18.09 18.51
CA ASN A 123 9.55 -18.01 18.05
C ASN A 123 9.33 -16.95 16.97
N ASN A 124 8.48 -17.27 16.00
CA ASN A 124 7.97 -16.27 15.06
C ASN A 124 6.68 -15.66 15.60
N ILE A 125 6.63 -14.35 15.68
CA ILE A 125 5.44 -13.59 16.08
C ILE A 125 4.74 -13.10 14.80
N ARG A 126 3.44 -13.35 14.69
CA ARG A 126 2.59 -12.81 13.62
C ARG A 126 1.55 -11.87 14.21
N VAL A 127 1.50 -10.67 13.68
CA VAL A 127 0.59 -9.63 14.17
C VAL A 127 -0.18 -9.04 13.00
N LEU A 128 -1.49 -9.02 13.11
CA LEU A 128 -2.35 -8.28 12.18
C LEU A 128 -2.56 -6.88 12.72
N SER A 129 -2.13 -5.87 11.96
CA SER A 129 -2.22 -4.46 12.36
C SER A 129 -2.88 -3.64 11.26
N PRO A 130 -3.85 -2.79 11.61
CA PRO A 130 -4.36 -1.79 10.69
C PRO A 130 -3.33 -0.69 10.45
N PHE A 131 -3.42 -0.05 9.29
CA PHE A 131 -2.60 1.10 8.96
C PHE A 131 -3.40 2.15 8.18
N ILE A 132 -2.92 3.36 8.23
CA ILE A 132 -3.36 4.47 7.38
C ILE A 132 -2.14 5.08 6.71
N GLY A 133 -2.33 5.64 5.54
CA GLY A 133 -1.24 6.24 4.80
C GLY A 133 -1.68 7.42 3.95
N VAL A 134 -0.68 8.16 3.49
CA VAL A 134 -0.81 9.20 2.47
C VAL A 134 0.24 8.96 1.42
N ILE A 135 -0.14 9.00 0.16
CA ILE A 135 0.75 8.76 -0.98
C ILE A 135 0.69 9.97 -1.91
N LEU A 136 1.79 10.68 -2.04
CA LEU A 136 1.97 11.65 -3.11
C LEU A 136 2.51 10.93 -4.33
N ARG A 137 1.81 11.01 -5.46
CA ARG A 137 2.13 10.26 -6.67
C ARG A 137 2.20 11.17 -7.87
N LYS A 138 3.27 11.04 -8.65
CA LYS A 138 3.46 11.70 -9.94
C LYS A 138 3.59 10.65 -11.03
N GLU A 139 2.74 10.74 -12.05
CA GLU A 139 2.74 9.86 -13.20
C GLU A 139 3.43 10.51 -14.39
N PHE A 140 4.09 9.68 -15.18
CA PHE A 140 4.72 10.04 -16.43
C PHE A 140 3.99 9.27 -17.53
N PHE A 141 3.14 9.98 -18.26
CA PHE A 141 2.37 9.36 -19.33
C PHE A 141 3.30 9.04 -20.50
N SER A 142 3.18 7.85 -21.00
CA SER A 142 3.72 7.44 -22.29
C SER A 142 2.62 7.54 -23.36
N LYS A 143 2.99 7.36 -24.62
CA LYS A 143 2.04 7.35 -25.73
C LYS A 143 1.00 6.22 -25.55
N GLU A 144 -0.17 6.35 -26.17
CA GLU A 144 -1.23 5.35 -26.15
C GLU A 144 -0.69 3.91 -26.35
N ASN A 145 -1.18 2.98 -25.53
CA ASN A 145 -0.78 1.56 -25.50
C ASN A 145 0.61 1.25 -24.96
N THR A 146 1.29 2.19 -24.28
CA THR A 146 2.54 1.91 -23.61
C THR A 146 2.34 1.99 -22.08
N PRO A 147 3.15 1.27 -21.30
CA PRO A 147 3.06 1.37 -19.85
C PRO A 147 3.38 2.78 -19.36
N ASN A 148 2.58 3.27 -18.44
CA ASN A 148 2.83 4.51 -17.72
C ASN A 148 3.72 4.22 -16.52
N PHE A 149 4.60 5.15 -16.19
CA PHE A 149 5.44 5.06 -15.01
C PHE A 149 5.00 6.07 -13.97
N ALA A 150 5.21 5.75 -12.70
CA ALA A 150 4.99 6.69 -11.61
C ALA A 150 6.15 6.68 -10.64
N LEU A 151 6.39 7.85 -10.03
CA LEU A 151 7.14 8.01 -8.80
C LEU A 151 6.16 8.34 -7.69
N PHE A 152 6.36 7.79 -6.50
CA PHE A 152 5.50 8.08 -5.37
C PHE A 152 6.26 8.07 -4.04
N VAL A 153 5.73 8.84 -3.10
CA VAL A 153 6.25 8.98 -1.74
C VAL A 153 5.13 8.56 -0.79
N PRO A 154 5.16 7.34 -0.26
CA PRO A 154 4.24 6.88 0.76
C PRO A 154 4.72 7.33 2.15
N ILE A 155 3.78 7.76 2.97
CA ILE A 155 3.91 7.94 4.40
C ILE A 155 2.85 7.06 5.04
N GLU A 156 3.25 6.13 5.88
CA GLU A 156 2.34 5.16 6.49
C GLU A 156 2.49 5.18 8.01
N TYR A 157 1.38 5.06 8.69
CA TYR A 157 1.31 4.82 10.13
C TYR A 157 0.57 3.52 10.41
N THR A 158 1.28 2.54 10.94
CA THR A 158 0.72 1.27 11.43
C THR A 158 0.34 1.44 12.88
N PHE A 159 -0.90 1.08 13.23
CA PHE A 159 -1.41 1.21 14.60
C PHE A 159 -2.05 -0.09 15.05
N GLY A 160 -1.57 -0.63 16.13
CA GLY A 160 -2.08 -1.88 16.72
C GLY A 160 -1.66 -2.01 18.17
N LYS A 161 -2.28 -2.93 18.90
CA LYS A 161 -1.91 -3.18 20.30
C LYS A 161 -0.50 -3.75 20.42
N THR A 162 -0.12 -4.60 19.47
CA THR A 162 1.13 -5.37 19.51
C THR A 162 2.19 -4.80 18.56
N ALA A 163 1.79 -4.14 17.46
CA ALA A 163 2.73 -3.51 16.53
C ALA A 163 2.27 -2.10 16.20
N LYS A 164 3.21 -1.14 16.26
CA LYS A 164 3.04 0.26 15.87
C LYS A 164 4.25 0.70 15.07
N GLY A 165 4.04 1.53 14.06
CA GLY A 165 5.17 1.99 13.27
C GLY A 165 4.85 3.18 12.39
N VAL A 166 5.92 3.88 11.99
CA VAL A 166 5.86 4.95 10.99
C VAL A 166 6.87 4.60 9.90
N SER A 167 6.46 4.69 8.66
CA SER A 167 7.33 4.56 7.50
C SER A 167 7.21 5.77 6.59
N LEU A 168 8.33 6.13 5.99
CA LEU A 168 8.42 7.12 4.93
C LEU A 168 9.20 6.49 3.79
N GLY A 169 8.59 6.38 2.63
CA GLY A 169 9.20 5.67 1.51
C GLY A 169 9.35 6.49 0.25
N ILE A 170 9.99 5.84 -0.71
CA ILE A 170 10.00 6.23 -2.11
C ILE A 170 9.69 4.99 -2.94
N GLY A 171 8.91 5.14 -3.99
CA GLY A 171 8.57 4.04 -4.85
C GLY A 171 8.49 4.41 -6.30
N VAL A 172 8.58 3.39 -7.13
CA VAL A 172 8.40 3.45 -8.58
C VAL A 172 7.33 2.46 -8.99
N GLY A 173 6.54 2.80 -9.96
CA GLY A 173 5.48 1.92 -10.46
C GLY A 173 5.38 1.93 -11.98
N CYS A 174 4.85 0.84 -12.51
CA CYS A 174 4.53 0.67 -13.91
C CYS A 174 3.06 0.28 -14.02
N PHE A 175 2.31 0.96 -14.88
CA PHE A 175 0.85 0.84 -14.99
C PHE A 175 0.44 0.62 -16.42
N PHE A 176 -0.46 -0.33 -16.64
CA PHE A 176 -1.10 -0.61 -17.92
C PHE A 176 -2.54 -0.13 -17.83
N SER A 177 -2.90 0.82 -18.68
CA SER A 177 -4.29 1.29 -18.77
C SER A 177 -5.04 0.47 -19.80
N LEU A 178 -6.21 0.00 -19.41
CA LEU A 178 -7.12 -0.69 -20.33
C LEU A 178 -7.94 0.35 -21.09
N PRO A 179 -8.08 0.23 -22.41
CA PRO A 179 -8.84 1.16 -23.20
C PRO A 179 -10.32 1.13 -22.82
N LYS A 180 -10.95 2.31 -22.88
CA LYS A 180 -12.37 2.49 -22.64
C LYS A 180 -13.17 1.76 -23.74
N GLY A 181 -13.76 0.64 -23.42
CA GLY A 181 -14.59 -0.12 -24.39
C GLY A 181 -14.41 -1.64 -24.40
N GLU A 182 -13.39 -2.17 -23.74
CA GLU A 182 -13.17 -3.63 -23.67
C GLU A 182 -13.88 -4.31 -22.49
N ILE A 183 -14.51 -3.54 -21.61
CA ILE A 183 -15.34 -4.06 -20.51
C ILE A 183 -16.80 -4.06 -21.02
N ARG A 184 -17.16 -5.10 -21.73
CA ARG A 184 -18.55 -5.45 -22.06
C ARG A 184 -19.04 -6.58 -21.20
#